data_54fa8f6d74a58e0fb2e5f355060ca0a2
#
_entry.id   54fa8f6d74a58e0fb2e5f355060ca0a2
#
_cell.length_a   1.000
_cell.length_b   1.000
_cell.length_c   1.000
_cell.angle_alpha   90.00
_cell.angle_beta   90.00
_cell.angle_gamma   90.00
#
_symmetry.space_group_name_H-M   'P 1'
#
loop_
_entity.id
_entity.type
_entity.pdbx_description
1 polymer ?
#
loop_
_entity_poly.entity_id
_entity_poly.type
_entity_poly.pdbx_seq_one_letter_code
_entity_poly.pdbx_strand_id
1 'polypeptide(L)'
;QVAKWLVEKSKSNQIDLTCQCVNWGNTQWKLNEADDDGLIGEIMRHSKSVNHKFDISFQIQLPNEWDTNLGAFNVGITAGVETDVCNPAWINAVNSMDIVIVPSEFTKKTFMNSGLVTTPIKVIPESFIDEVLLDEVEDPFDFSASFNFLIFGQLTSSNPADDRKNIFNTVKTICETFKNDDDVGIVLKTNSGRGTKIDRLNIRRQFESLVGQVRKGPFPKISLLHGDLSPKEV
;
A
#
# COMPACT_ATOMS: atom_id res chain seq x y z
N GLN A 1 3.57 9.90 5.91
CA GLN A 1 4.19 10.25 7.19
C GLN A 1 5.59 10.86 7.00
N VAL A 2 6.50 10.24 6.22
CA VAL A 2 7.85 10.81 5.97
C VAL A 2 7.77 12.21 5.38
N ALA A 3 6.94 12.41 4.34
CA ALA A 3 6.75 13.72 3.73
C ALA A 3 6.17 14.74 4.72
N LYS A 4 5.16 14.37 5.52
CA LYS A 4 4.58 15.23 6.55
C LYS A 4 5.66 15.71 7.55
N TRP A 5 6.46 14.78 8.05
CA TRP A 5 7.55 15.11 8.98
C TRP A 5 8.60 16.04 8.35
N LEU A 6 9.02 15.79 7.10
CA LEU A 6 9.98 16.66 6.41
C LEU A 6 9.42 18.05 6.16
N VAL A 7 8.15 18.17 5.78
CA VAL A 7 7.46 19.46 5.62
C VAL A 7 7.43 20.25 6.93
N GLU A 8 7.14 19.60 8.05
CA GLU A 8 7.17 20.25 9.38
C GLU A 8 8.56 20.74 9.75
N LYS A 9 9.61 19.97 9.43
CA LYS A 9 11.00 20.40 9.64
C LYS A 9 11.38 21.59 8.77
N SER A 10 10.90 21.61 7.53
CA SER A 10 11.11 22.75 6.63
C SER A 10 10.41 24.02 7.12
N LYS A 11 9.15 23.91 7.58
CA LYS A 11 8.40 25.04 8.17
C LYS A 11 9.10 25.64 9.40
N SER A 12 9.81 24.83 10.15
CA SER A 12 10.61 25.30 11.31
C SER A 12 12.02 25.79 10.94
N ASN A 13 12.33 25.94 9.66
CA ASN A 13 13.63 26.34 9.13
C ASN A 13 14.81 25.44 9.59
N GLN A 14 14.53 24.16 9.86
CA GLN A 14 15.57 23.20 10.22
C GLN A 14 16.24 22.56 8.99
N ILE A 15 15.51 22.50 7.88
CA ILE A 15 15.98 21.96 6.60
C ILE A 15 15.46 22.81 5.45
N ASP A 16 16.20 22.82 4.34
CA ASP A 16 15.69 23.26 3.04
C ASP A 16 15.21 22.00 2.28
N LEU A 17 13.91 21.95 1.99
CA LEU A 17 13.24 20.79 1.45
C LEU A 17 12.95 20.96 -0.03
N THR A 18 13.28 19.94 -0.81
CA THR A 18 12.77 19.77 -2.17
C THR A 18 12.09 18.40 -2.31
N CYS A 19 10.90 18.39 -2.87
CA CYS A 19 10.14 17.19 -3.14
C CYS A 19 10.15 16.89 -4.64
N GLN A 20 10.38 15.65 -5.00
CA GLN A 20 10.21 15.15 -6.37
C GLN A 20 9.20 14.03 -6.35
N CYS A 21 8.06 14.25 -6.99
CA CYS A 21 7.06 13.22 -7.18
C CYS A 21 7.49 12.30 -8.33
N VAL A 22 7.41 11.00 -8.11
CA VAL A 22 7.73 9.98 -9.11
C VAL A 22 6.46 9.25 -9.55
N ASN A 23 6.43 8.80 -10.80
CA ASN A 23 5.31 7.99 -11.28
C ASN A 23 5.31 6.62 -10.60
N TRP A 24 4.14 6.22 -10.11
CA TRP A 24 3.92 4.90 -9.55
C TRP A 24 2.88 4.14 -10.38
N GLY A 25 3.35 3.43 -11.38
CA GLY A 25 2.51 2.68 -12.31
C GLY A 25 1.44 3.56 -12.96
N ASN A 26 0.17 3.15 -12.87
CA ASN A 26 -0.99 3.87 -13.40
C ASN A 26 -1.74 4.69 -12.33
N THR A 27 -1.12 4.95 -11.19
CA THR A 27 -1.73 5.74 -10.12
C THR A 27 -1.93 7.18 -10.56
N GLN A 28 -3.14 7.71 -10.33
CA GLN A 28 -3.45 9.11 -10.65
C GLN A 28 -2.78 10.05 -9.65
N TRP A 29 -2.33 11.18 -10.14
CA TRP A 29 -1.79 12.24 -9.31
C TRP A 29 -2.91 12.91 -8.50
N LYS A 30 -2.67 13.14 -7.21
CA LYS A 30 -3.46 14.08 -6.42
C LYS A 30 -2.99 15.49 -6.75
N LEU A 31 -3.91 16.33 -7.21
CA LEU A 31 -3.63 17.70 -7.64
C LEU A 31 -4.37 18.76 -6.83
N ASN A 32 -5.27 18.33 -5.93
CA ASN A 32 -5.98 19.26 -5.06
C ASN A 32 -5.09 19.58 -3.84
N GLU A 33 -4.72 20.85 -3.71
CA GLU A 33 -3.83 21.34 -2.64
C GLU A 33 -4.39 21.10 -1.23
N ALA A 34 -5.71 21.00 -1.10
CA ALA A 34 -6.38 20.78 0.18
C ALA A 34 -6.37 19.30 0.63
N ASP A 35 -6.03 18.36 -0.26
CA ASP A 35 -6.01 16.95 0.07
C ASP A 35 -5.00 16.62 1.17
N ASP A 36 -5.31 15.61 1.96
CA ASP A 36 -4.51 15.14 3.09
C ASP A 36 -4.16 16.30 4.06
N ASP A 37 -5.18 17.09 4.46
CA ASP A 37 -5.07 18.26 5.35
C ASP A 37 -4.08 19.31 4.84
N GLY A 38 -4.03 19.50 3.52
CA GLY A 38 -3.16 20.48 2.85
C GLY A 38 -1.73 19.98 2.63
N LEU A 39 -1.40 18.75 2.96
CA LEU A 39 -0.07 18.18 2.74
C LEU A 39 0.29 18.14 1.25
N ILE A 40 -0.68 17.87 0.37
CA ILE A 40 -0.46 17.87 -1.08
C ILE A 40 -0.02 19.25 -1.55
N GLY A 41 -0.67 20.33 -1.08
CA GLY A 41 -0.27 21.71 -1.38
C GLY A 41 1.15 22.04 -0.89
N GLU A 42 1.54 21.56 0.29
CA GLU A 42 2.91 21.73 0.79
C GLU A 42 3.93 21.01 -0.10
N ILE A 43 3.66 19.74 -0.47
CA ILE A 43 4.54 18.99 -1.38
C ILE A 43 4.68 19.71 -2.72
N MET A 44 3.58 20.24 -3.28
CA MET A 44 3.61 21.00 -4.54
C MET A 44 4.47 22.28 -4.41
N ARG A 45 4.39 23.00 -3.29
CA ARG A 45 5.23 24.19 -3.03
C ARG A 45 6.71 23.87 -2.95
N HIS A 46 7.06 22.68 -2.46
CA HIS A 46 8.45 22.19 -2.40
C HIS A 46 8.90 21.47 -3.68
N SER A 47 8.02 21.26 -4.67
CA SER A 47 8.36 20.60 -5.93
C SER A 47 9.00 21.58 -6.91
N LYS A 48 10.23 21.99 -6.62
CA LYS A 48 11.01 22.92 -7.44
C LYS A 48 12.15 22.21 -8.14
N SER A 49 12.46 22.61 -9.36
CA SER A 49 13.67 22.15 -10.04
C SER A 49 14.90 22.77 -9.38
N VAL A 50 15.85 21.93 -9.03
CA VAL A 50 17.11 22.33 -8.37
C VAL A 50 18.29 21.77 -9.17
N ASN A 51 19.31 22.59 -9.37
CA ASN A 51 20.50 22.26 -10.17
C ASN A 51 21.74 21.99 -9.30
N HIS A 52 21.56 21.53 -8.07
CA HIS A 52 22.67 21.15 -7.20
C HIS A 52 22.40 19.79 -6.55
N LYS A 53 23.46 19.16 -6.07
CA LYS A 53 23.38 17.93 -5.30
C LYS A 53 22.90 18.26 -3.88
N PHE A 54 21.98 17.48 -3.36
CA PHE A 54 21.48 17.62 -1.98
C PHE A 54 22.49 17.08 -0.96
N ASP A 55 22.41 17.53 0.28
CA ASP A 55 23.17 16.91 1.37
C ASP A 55 22.64 15.50 1.64
N ILE A 56 21.32 15.33 1.69
CA ILE A 56 20.66 14.04 1.93
C ILE A 56 19.50 13.85 0.94
N SER A 57 19.40 12.65 0.38
CA SER A 57 18.21 12.23 -0.37
C SER A 57 17.46 11.11 0.34
N PHE A 58 16.12 11.17 0.37
CA PHE A 58 15.23 10.09 0.78
C PHE A 58 14.48 9.59 -0.45
N GLN A 59 14.70 8.36 -0.85
CA GLN A 59 14.13 7.81 -2.08
C GLN A 59 13.21 6.64 -1.75
N ILE A 60 11.88 6.91 -1.77
CA ILE A 60 10.83 5.94 -1.46
C ILE A 60 10.37 5.31 -2.77
N GLN A 61 11.04 4.25 -3.19
CA GLN A 61 10.88 3.61 -4.50
C GLN A 61 11.34 2.15 -4.44
N LEU A 62 11.23 1.45 -5.58
CA LEU A 62 11.90 0.16 -5.72
C LEU A 62 13.42 0.33 -5.87
N PRO A 63 14.23 -0.63 -5.43
CA PRO A 63 15.70 -0.49 -5.46
C PRO A 63 16.28 -0.16 -6.83
N ASN A 64 15.72 -0.71 -7.90
CA ASN A 64 16.17 -0.44 -9.28
C ASN A 64 15.82 0.96 -9.81
N GLU A 65 15.09 1.75 -9.05
CA GLU A 65 14.66 3.11 -9.40
C GLU A 65 15.47 4.18 -8.64
N TRP A 66 16.34 3.78 -7.70
CA TRP A 66 17.15 4.71 -6.92
C TRP A 66 18.26 5.36 -7.76
N ASP A 67 18.47 6.65 -7.52
CA ASP A 67 19.56 7.44 -8.13
C ASP A 67 20.55 7.91 -7.04
N THR A 68 21.76 7.39 -7.08
CA THR A 68 22.83 7.72 -6.14
C THR A 68 23.47 9.09 -6.36
N ASN A 69 23.11 9.79 -7.44
CA ASN A 69 23.61 11.13 -7.73
C ASN A 69 22.83 12.26 -7.06
N LEU A 70 21.65 11.95 -6.50
CA LEU A 70 20.77 12.97 -5.92
C LEU A 70 21.33 13.61 -4.65
N GLY A 71 21.91 12.83 -3.76
CA GLY A 71 22.43 13.33 -2.47
C GLY A 71 23.91 13.02 -2.26
N ALA A 72 24.56 13.78 -1.39
CA ALA A 72 25.85 13.41 -0.85
C ALA A 72 25.73 12.19 0.07
N PHE A 73 24.57 12.05 0.73
CA PHE A 73 24.16 10.87 1.48
C PHE A 73 22.77 10.41 0.99
N ASN A 74 22.67 9.16 0.54
CA ASN A 74 21.47 8.62 -0.10
C ASN A 74 20.82 7.56 0.76
N VAL A 75 19.56 7.79 1.15
CA VAL A 75 18.72 6.90 1.94
C VAL A 75 17.71 6.23 1.03
N GLY A 76 17.83 4.92 0.81
CA GLY A 76 16.83 4.13 0.12
C GLY A 76 15.76 3.63 1.07
N ILE A 77 14.49 3.80 0.73
CA ILE A 77 13.35 3.32 1.51
C ILE A 77 12.48 2.45 0.60
N THR A 78 12.24 1.21 0.99
CA THR A 78 11.47 0.29 0.16
C THR A 78 10.74 -0.77 1.00
N ALA A 79 9.52 -1.12 0.59
CA ALA A 79 8.80 -2.27 1.15
C ALA A 79 9.38 -3.61 0.66
N GLY A 80 10.18 -3.60 -0.41
CA GLY A 80 10.75 -4.81 -1.00
C GLY A 80 9.73 -5.64 -1.77
N VAL A 81 9.76 -6.94 -1.55
CA VAL A 81 8.87 -7.92 -2.19
C VAL A 81 8.26 -8.87 -1.14
N GLU A 82 7.16 -9.52 -1.50
CA GLU A 82 6.45 -10.47 -0.62
C GLU A 82 7.02 -11.90 -0.67
N THR A 83 8.13 -12.12 -1.38
CA THR A 83 8.84 -13.40 -1.47
C THR A 83 10.09 -13.42 -0.61
N ASP A 84 10.64 -14.59 -0.31
CA ASP A 84 11.81 -14.79 0.54
C ASP A 84 13.14 -14.46 -0.15
N VAL A 85 13.10 -14.23 -1.47
CA VAL A 85 14.20 -13.73 -2.29
C VAL A 85 13.69 -12.65 -3.26
N CYS A 86 14.54 -11.68 -3.59
CA CYS A 86 14.27 -10.65 -4.59
C CYS A 86 15.14 -10.84 -5.84
N ASN A 87 14.92 -10.00 -6.84
CA ASN A 87 15.80 -9.96 -8.00
C ASN A 87 17.23 -9.65 -7.56
N PRO A 88 18.24 -10.49 -7.89
CA PRO A 88 19.64 -10.25 -7.52
C PRO A 88 20.20 -8.89 -7.98
N ALA A 89 19.68 -8.34 -9.08
CA ALA A 89 20.07 -7.00 -9.55
C ALA A 89 19.74 -5.89 -8.52
N TRP A 90 18.75 -6.10 -7.65
CA TRP A 90 18.42 -5.16 -6.58
C TRP A 90 19.49 -5.07 -5.50
N ILE A 91 20.28 -6.13 -5.31
CA ILE A 91 21.36 -6.13 -4.33
C ILE A 91 22.46 -5.11 -4.71
N ASN A 92 22.72 -4.94 -6.01
CA ASN A 92 23.65 -3.91 -6.47
C ASN A 92 23.11 -2.51 -6.15
N ALA A 93 21.82 -2.27 -6.36
CA ALA A 93 21.18 -1.00 -6.02
C ALA A 93 21.16 -0.75 -4.50
N VAL A 94 20.85 -1.78 -3.70
CA VAL A 94 20.95 -1.72 -2.23
C VAL A 94 22.37 -1.33 -1.81
N ASN A 95 23.39 -1.97 -2.37
CA ASN A 95 24.79 -1.73 -2.03
C ASN A 95 25.33 -0.39 -2.54
N SER A 96 24.62 0.30 -3.40
CA SER A 96 24.98 1.64 -3.89
C SER A 96 24.45 2.78 -3.02
N MET A 97 23.54 2.49 -2.10
CA MET A 97 23.00 3.47 -1.14
C MET A 97 23.89 3.55 0.11
N ASP A 98 23.85 4.67 0.83
CA ASP A 98 24.59 4.82 2.09
C ASP A 98 23.88 4.10 3.25
N ILE A 99 22.53 4.05 3.20
CA ILE A 99 21.70 3.28 4.12
C ILE A 99 20.40 2.90 3.44
N VAL A 100 19.84 1.73 3.80
CA VAL A 100 18.54 1.28 3.35
C VAL A 100 17.61 1.09 4.54
N ILE A 101 16.37 1.57 4.42
CA ILE A 101 15.30 1.41 5.41
C ILE A 101 14.24 0.48 4.83
N VAL A 102 13.85 -0.51 5.61
CA VAL A 102 12.82 -1.49 5.26
C VAL A 102 11.80 -1.63 6.40
N PRO A 103 10.54 -2.01 6.12
CA PRO A 103 9.48 -2.02 7.13
C PRO A 103 9.55 -3.22 8.08
N SER A 104 10.28 -4.28 7.72
CA SER A 104 10.26 -5.52 8.50
C SER A 104 11.59 -6.30 8.46
N GLU A 105 11.80 -7.13 9.46
CA GLU A 105 12.90 -8.10 9.47
C GLU A 105 12.78 -9.11 8.32
N PHE A 106 11.56 -9.40 7.88
CA PHE A 106 11.33 -10.25 6.72
C PHE A 106 11.95 -9.63 5.46
N THR A 107 11.65 -8.37 5.16
CA THR A 107 12.22 -7.66 4.00
C THR A 107 13.74 -7.58 4.07
N LYS A 108 14.30 -7.27 5.25
CA LYS A 108 15.74 -7.30 5.46
C LYS A 108 16.34 -8.67 5.15
N LYS A 109 15.72 -9.74 5.65
CA LYS A 109 16.14 -11.11 5.40
C LYS A 109 16.05 -11.48 3.93
N THR A 110 15.01 -11.03 3.22
CA THR A 110 14.84 -11.23 1.78
C THR A 110 16.05 -10.69 0.99
N PHE A 111 16.51 -9.47 1.30
CA PHE A 111 17.72 -8.92 0.66
C PHE A 111 18.95 -9.75 0.98
N MET A 112 19.15 -10.12 2.25
CA MET A 112 20.30 -10.91 2.67
C MET A 112 20.31 -12.32 2.06
N ASN A 113 19.17 -12.93 1.79
CA ASN A 113 19.04 -14.22 1.12
C ASN A 113 19.32 -14.12 -0.38
N SER A 114 19.19 -12.93 -0.97
CA SER A 114 19.27 -12.71 -2.41
C SER A 114 20.69 -12.40 -2.91
N GLY A 115 21.63 -12.06 -2.02
CA GLY A 115 23.00 -11.78 -2.37
C GLY A 115 23.82 -11.15 -1.23
N LEU A 116 25.07 -10.79 -1.53
CA LEU A 116 25.94 -10.16 -0.55
C LEU A 116 25.54 -8.69 -0.34
N VAL A 117 24.93 -8.41 0.78
CA VAL A 117 24.55 -7.06 1.21
C VAL A 117 25.69 -6.46 2.06
N THR A 118 26.23 -5.33 1.62
CA THR A 118 27.30 -4.58 2.31
C THR A 118 26.81 -3.29 2.94
N THR A 119 25.70 -2.74 2.44
CA THR A 119 25.10 -1.50 2.97
C THR A 119 24.30 -1.78 4.25
N PRO A 120 24.34 -0.89 5.25
CA PRO A 120 23.52 -1.01 6.44
C PRO A 120 22.02 -1.00 6.11
N ILE A 121 21.29 -2.05 6.52
CA ILE A 121 19.83 -2.09 6.44
C ILE A 121 19.26 -1.88 7.83
N LYS A 122 18.42 -0.82 7.97
CA LYS A 122 17.65 -0.53 9.18
C LYS A 122 16.21 -0.99 9.00
N VAL A 123 15.68 -1.64 10.01
CA VAL A 123 14.26 -1.99 10.06
C VAL A 123 13.54 -0.90 10.84
N ILE A 124 12.65 -0.21 10.15
CA ILE A 124 11.76 0.82 10.71
C ILE A 124 10.37 0.49 10.19
N PRO A 125 9.45 0.02 11.05
CA PRO A 125 8.08 -0.28 10.64
C PRO A 125 7.37 0.94 10.04
N GLU A 126 6.43 0.69 9.16
CA GLU A 126 5.58 1.74 8.63
C GLU A 126 4.77 2.40 9.76
N SER A 127 4.72 3.72 9.74
CA SER A 127 3.95 4.48 10.71
C SER A 127 2.46 4.49 10.32
N PHE A 128 1.60 4.60 11.30
CA PHE A 128 0.17 4.83 11.14
C PHE A 128 -0.21 6.21 11.71
N ILE A 129 -1.42 6.62 11.46
CA ILE A 129 -1.98 7.89 11.93
C ILE A 129 -2.68 7.64 13.26
N ASP A 130 -2.25 8.30 14.34
CA ASP A 130 -2.81 8.10 15.69
C ASP A 130 -4.31 8.40 15.74
N GLU A 131 -4.80 9.32 14.93
CA GLU A 131 -6.21 9.69 14.80
C GLU A 131 -7.10 8.50 14.43
N VAL A 132 -6.58 7.51 13.71
CA VAL A 132 -7.30 6.25 13.39
C VAL A 132 -7.63 5.44 14.64
N LEU A 133 -6.87 5.61 15.73
CA LEU A 133 -7.11 4.93 17.01
C LEU A 133 -7.97 5.73 17.99
N LEU A 134 -8.10 7.04 17.77
CA LEU A 134 -8.71 7.96 18.72
C LEU A 134 -10.16 8.34 18.34
N ASP A 135 -10.50 8.29 17.07
CA ASP A 135 -11.82 8.63 16.60
C ASP A 135 -12.77 7.43 16.79
N GLU A 136 -13.74 7.55 17.68
CA GLU A 136 -14.93 6.69 17.68
C GLU A 136 -15.74 7.05 16.43
N VAL A 137 -15.59 6.26 15.39
CA VAL A 137 -16.37 6.40 14.16
C VAL A 137 -17.60 5.52 14.28
N GLU A 138 -18.79 6.09 14.10
CA GLU A 138 -20.00 5.29 13.91
C GLU A 138 -19.78 4.40 12.67
N ASP A 139 -19.99 3.09 12.85
CA ASP A 139 -19.88 2.14 11.73
C ASP A 139 -20.95 2.51 10.67
N PRO A 140 -20.54 3.01 9.49
CA PRO A 140 -21.50 3.40 8.45
C PRO A 140 -22.08 2.17 7.74
N PHE A 141 -21.61 0.96 8.07
CA PHE A 141 -21.97 -0.28 7.42
C PHE A 141 -22.67 -1.24 8.38
N ASP A 142 -23.86 -1.65 8.05
CA ASP A 142 -24.58 -2.74 8.75
C ASP A 142 -24.14 -4.09 8.18
N PHE A 143 -23.27 -4.78 8.88
CA PHE A 143 -22.87 -6.15 8.55
C PHE A 143 -23.64 -7.13 9.42
N SER A 144 -24.53 -7.89 8.80
CA SER A 144 -25.52 -8.75 9.46
C SER A 144 -24.97 -10.02 10.15
N ALA A 145 -23.67 -10.32 10.04
CA ALA A 145 -23.08 -11.48 10.70
C ALA A 145 -22.40 -11.09 12.02
N SER A 146 -22.44 -11.98 13.01
CA SER A 146 -21.81 -11.76 14.32
C SER A 146 -20.30 -11.64 14.23
N PHE A 147 -19.67 -12.31 13.27
CA PHE A 147 -18.24 -12.24 12.98
C PHE A 147 -18.01 -12.01 11.48
N ASN A 148 -17.20 -11.02 11.16
CA ASN A 148 -16.89 -10.69 9.77
C ASN A 148 -15.38 -10.74 9.49
N PHE A 149 -14.99 -11.51 8.48
CA PHE A 149 -13.64 -11.44 7.93
C PHE A 149 -13.51 -10.22 7.03
N LEU A 150 -12.60 -9.31 7.35
CA LEU A 150 -12.24 -8.20 6.47
C LEU A 150 -11.17 -8.66 5.48
N ILE A 151 -11.49 -8.60 4.19
CA ILE A 151 -10.54 -8.78 3.09
C ILE A 151 -10.35 -7.42 2.43
N PHE A 152 -9.15 -6.86 2.56
CA PHE A 152 -8.82 -5.54 2.06
C PHE A 152 -7.70 -5.63 1.01
N GLY A 153 -7.96 -5.22 -0.22
CA GLY A 153 -6.94 -5.21 -1.26
C GLY A 153 -7.49 -4.93 -2.65
N GLN A 154 -6.62 -4.50 -3.53
CA GLN A 154 -6.94 -4.32 -4.94
C GLN A 154 -6.88 -5.67 -5.66
N LEU A 155 -7.87 -5.99 -6.48
CA LEU A 155 -7.79 -7.08 -7.44
C LEU A 155 -6.74 -6.75 -8.50
N THR A 156 -5.66 -7.52 -8.52
CA THR A 156 -4.53 -7.30 -9.44
C THR A 156 -4.71 -8.01 -10.78
N SER A 157 -5.58 -9.02 -10.83
CA SER A 157 -5.98 -9.74 -12.05
C SER A 157 -7.41 -10.24 -11.95
N SER A 158 -8.07 -10.40 -13.09
CA SER A 158 -9.35 -11.11 -13.19
C SER A 158 -9.18 -12.65 -13.19
N ASN A 159 -7.96 -13.14 -13.45
CA ASN A 159 -7.62 -14.54 -13.33
C ASN A 159 -7.16 -14.82 -11.89
N PRO A 160 -7.84 -15.72 -11.14
CA PRO A 160 -7.47 -16.03 -9.76
C PRO A 160 -6.04 -16.53 -9.58
N ALA A 161 -5.46 -17.18 -10.59
CA ALA A 161 -4.09 -17.67 -10.54
C ALA A 161 -3.03 -16.55 -10.60
N ASP A 162 -3.40 -15.41 -11.17
CA ASP A 162 -2.51 -14.26 -11.34
C ASP A 162 -2.82 -13.12 -10.34
N ASP A 163 -3.77 -13.34 -9.43
CA ASP A 163 -4.13 -12.36 -8.40
C ASP A 163 -3.10 -12.39 -7.26
N ARG A 164 -2.15 -11.45 -7.29
CA ARG A 164 -1.08 -11.33 -6.29
C ARG A 164 -1.59 -11.19 -4.86
N LYS A 165 -2.75 -10.60 -4.66
CA LYS A 165 -3.37 -10.44 -3.32
C LYS A 165 -4.16 -11.67 -2.89
N ASN A 166 -4.30 -12.65 -3.78
CA ASN A 166 -4.95 -13.94 -3.51
C ASN A 166 -6.38 -13.84 -2.97
N ILE A 167 -7.09 -12.78 -3.36
CA ILE A 167 -8.43 -12.44 -2.83
C ILE A 167 -9.44 -13.54 -3.18
N PHE A 168 -9.41 -14.05 -4.41
CA PHE A 168 -10.34 -15.09 -4.84
C PHE A 168 -10.21 -16.38 -4.01
N ASN A 169 -8.98 -16.85 -3.78
CA ASN A 169 -8.73 -18.04 -2.98
C ASN A 169 -9.05 -17.81 -1.50
N THR A 170 -8.85 -16.59 -0.98
CA THR A 170 -9.22 -16.24 0.38
C THR A 170 -10.74 -16.34 0.57
N VAL A 171 -11.53 -15.73 -0.31
CA VAL A 171 -12.99 -15.83 -0.29
C VAL A 171 -13.45 -17.28 -0.43
N LYS A 172 -12.86 -18.03 -1.37
CA LYS A 172 -13.15 -19.45 -1.56
C LYS A 172 -12.91 -20.26 -0.28
N THR A 173 -11.74 -20.09 0.34
CA THR A 173 -11.36 -20.82 1.56
C THR A 173 -12.32 -20.55 2.71
N ILE A 174 -12.72 -19.29 2.91
CA ILE A 174 -13.68 -18.93 3.96
C ILE A 174 -15.04 -19.58 3.67
N CYS A 175 -15.54 -19.51 2.44
CA CYS A 175 -16.81 -20.14 2.05
C CYS A 175 -16.79 -21.66 2.22
N GLU A 176 -15.68 -22.33 1.91
CA GLU A 176 -15.52 -23.78 2.06
C GLU A 176 -15.36 -24.20 3.53
N THR A 177 -14.72 -23.37 4.36
CA THR A 177 -14.48 -23.65 5.78
C THR A 177 -15.74 -23.48 6.59
N PHE A 178 -16.40 -22.34 6.46
CA PHE A 178 -17.60 -21.98 7.25
C PHE A 178 -18.91 -22.42 6.61
N LYS A 179 -18.85 -22.98 5.42
CA LYS A 179 -20.00 -23.58 4.71
C LYS A 179 -21.23 -22.67 4.71
N ASN A 180 -22.30 -23.05 5.41
CA ASN A 180 -23.55 -22.31 5.49
C ASN A 180 -23.78 -21.71 6.89
N ASP A 181 -22.73 -21.26 7.54
CA ASP A 181 -22.76 -20.63 8.85
C ASP A 181 -23.23 -19.16 8.71
N ASP A 182 -24.34 -18.82 9.38
CA ASP A 182 -24.96 -17.49 9.34
C ASP A 182 -24.34 -16.50 10.33
N ASP A 183 -23.57 -16.99 11.29
CA ASP A 183 -22.77 -16.14 12.20
C ASP A 183 -21.53 -15.56 11.54
N VAL A 184 -21.12 -16.10 10.36
CA VAL A 184 -19.92 -15.68 9.65
C VAL A 184 -20.25 -14.87 8.41
N GLY A 185 -19.57 -13.74 8.25
CA GLY A 185 -19.62 -12.87 7.08
C GLY A 185 -18.26 -12.58 6.49
N ILE A 186 -18.25 -12.04 5.28
CA ILE A 186 -17.09 -11.53 4.60
C ILE A 186 -17.34 -10.08 4.19
N VAL A 187 -16.50 -9.17 4.65
CA VAL A 187 -16.44 -7.79 4.16
C VAL A 187 -15.30 -7.71 3.16
N LEU A 188 -15.64 -7.58 1.89
CA LEU A 188 -14.68 -7.48 0.83
C LEU A 188 -14.53 -6.03 0.39
N LYS A 189 -13.47 -5.36 0.84
CA LYS A 189 -13.09 -4.03 0.37
C LYS A 189 -12.06 -4.18 -0.75
N THR A 190 -12.48 -3.88 -1.95
CA THR A 190 -11.61 -3.98 -3.13
C THR A 190 -11.92 -2.88 -4.15
N ASN A 191 -10.92 -2.53 -4.93
CA ASN A 191 -11.06 -1.66 -6.09
C ASN A 191 -10.61 -2.40 -7.34
N SER A 192 -11.20 -2.01 -8.48
CA SER A 192 -10.77 -2.39 -9.81
C SER A 192 -11.10 -1.26 -10.77
N GLY A 193 -10.30 -1.11 -11.81
CA GLY A 193 -10.49 -0.06 -12.80
C GLY A 193 -10.41 1.33 -12.17
N ARG A 194 -11.41 2.15 -12.49
CA ARG A 194 -11.52 3.55 -12.02
C ARG A 194 -12.56 3.74 -10.90
N GLY A 195 -12.98 2.68 -10.23
CA GLY A 195 -13.99 2.76 -9.19
C GLY A 195 -15.43 3.02 -9.68
N THR A 196 -15.71 2.86 -10.97
CA THR A 196 -17.02 3.14 -11.57
C THR A 196 -18.09 2.10 -11.19
N LYS A 197 -19.37 2.45 -11.42
CA LYS A 197 -20.48 1.49 -11.27
C LYS A 197 -20.31 0.25 -12.16
N ILE A 198 -19.72 0.41 -13.34
CA ILE A 198 -19.45 -0.72 -14.26
C ILE A 198 -18.38 -1.63 -13.67
N ASP A 199 -17.30 -1.07 -13.14
CA ASP A 199 -16.25 -1.83 -12.47
C ASP A 199 -16.81 -2.61 -11.29
N ARG A 200 -17.64 -1.98 -10.46
CA ARG A 200 -18.33 -2.65 -9.35
C ARG A 200 -19.19 -3.82 -9.82
N LEU A 201 -19.96 -3.65 -10.90
CA LEU A 201 -20.80 -4.72 -11.46
C LEU A 201 -19.96 -5.89 -11.99
N ASN A 202 -18.82 -5.60 -12.63
CA ASN A 202 -17.91 -6.64 -13.12
C ASN A 202 -17.30 -7.44 -11.97
N ILE A 203 -16.80 -6.78 -10.95
CA ILE A 203 -16.28 -7.45 -9.75
C ILE A 203 -17.36 -8.29 -9.09
N ARG A 204 -18.54 -7.73 -8.90
CA ARG A 204 -19.67 -8.44 -8.30
C ARG A 204 -19.99 -9.74 -9.06
N ARG A 205 -20.05 -9.70 -10.39
CA ARG A 205 -20.30 -10.89 -11.23
C ARG A 205 -19.20 -11.95 -11.09
N GLN A 206 -17.94 -11.53 -11.02
CA GLN A 206 -16.82 -12.45 -10.83
C GLN A 206 -16.94 -13.20 -9.49
N PHE A 207 -17.23 -12.48 -8.40
CA PHE A 207 -17.43 -13.10 -7.10
C PHE A 207 -18.72 -13.92 -7.01
N GLU A 208 -19.81 -13.49 -7.62
CA GLU A 208 -21.05 -14.28 -7.69
C GLU A 208 -20.82 -15.61 -8.41
N SER A 209 -20.02 -15.61 -9.49
CA SER A 209 -19.63 -16.83 -10.19
C SER A 209 -18.77 -17.76 -9.32
N LEU A 210 -17.76 -17.22 -8.63
CA LEU A 210 -16.91 -18.00 -7.72
C LEU A 210 -17.73 -18.58 -6.57
N VAL A 211 -18.50 -17.72 -5.91
CA VAL A 211 -19.31 -18.07 -4.73
C VAL A 211 -20.35 -19.13 -5.08
N GLY A 212 -20.97 -19.04 -6.27
CA GLY A 212 -21.90 -20.05 -6.76
C GLY A 212 -21.29 -21.44 -6.94
N GLN A 213 -19.97 -21.54 -7.11
CA GLN A 213 -19.26 -22.82 -7.25
C GLN A 213 -18.86 -23.43 -5.90
N VAL A 214 -18.57 -22.61 -4.90
CA VAL A 214 -17.93 -23.06 -3.65
C VAL A 214 -18.83 -23.00 -2.43
N ARG A 215 -19.80 -22.06 -2.40
CA ARG A 215 -20.70 -21.86 -1.28
C ARG A 215 -21.93 -22.77 -1.37
N LYS A 216 -22.24 -23.43 -0.27
CA LYS A 216 -23.46 -24.26 -0.12
C LYS A 216 -24.49 -23.47 0.69
N GLY A 217 -25.49 -22.91 0.02
CA GLY A 217 -26.52 -22.10 0.65
C GLY A 217 -26.20 -20.59 0.67
N PRO A 218 -26.93 -19.76 1.44
CA PRO A 218 -26.82 -18.31 1.40
C PRO A 218 -25.66 -17.73 2.22
N PHE A 219 -24.95 -18.52 3.02
CA PHE A 219 -23.88 -18.08 3.91
C PHE A 219 -22.53 -18.71 3.60
N PRO A 220 -21.39 -18.09 4.01
CA PRO A 220 -21.28 -16.75 4.59
C PRO A 220 -21.80 -15.66 3.68
N LYS A 221 -22.40 -14.61 4.23
CA LYS A 221 -22.76 -13.42 3.45
C LYS A 221 -21.51 -12.66 3.04
N ILE A 222 -21.54 -12.10 1.82
CA ILE A 222 -20.43 -11.31 1.28
C ILE A 222 -20.92 -9.88 1.02
N SER A 223 -20.34 -8.93 1.75
CA SER A 223 -20.57 -7.50 1.60
C SER A 223 -19.45 -6.90 0.76
N LEU A 224 -19.77 -6.42 -0.45
CA LEU A 224 -18.79 -5.82 -1.35
C LEU A 224 -18.76 -4.30 -1.16
N LEU A 225 -17.65 -3.79 -0.65
CA LEU A 225 -17.30 -2.38 -0.61
C LEU A 225 -16.35 -2.08 -1.79
N HIS A 226 -16.85 -1.36 -2.79
CA HIS A 226 -16.10 -1.04 -4.00
C HIS A 226 -16.06 0.46 -4.25
N GLY A 227 -14.91 0.97 -4.62
CA GLY A 227 -14.66 2.39 -4.83
C GLY A 227 -13.83 2.98 -3.69
N ASP A 228 -13.55 4.26 -3.78
CA ASP A 228 -12.81 4.97 -2.75
C ASP A 228 -13.74 5.24 -1.55
N LEU A 229 -13.21 4.99 -0.38
CA LEU A 229 -13.82 5.35 0.90
C LEU A 229 -13.13 6.63 1.41
N SER A 230 -13.87 7.45 2.12
CA SER A 230 -13.27 8.59 2.82
C SER A 230 -12.37 8.09 3.96
N PRO A 231 -11.42 8.90 4.45
CA PRO A 231 -10.60 8.51 5.61
C PRO A 231 -11.40 8.12 6.86
N LYS A 232 -12.65 8.61 6.97
CA LYS A 232 -13.55 8.25 8.07
C LYS A 232 -14.31 6.93 7.86
N GLU A 233 -14.35 6.43 6.62
CA GLU A 233 -15.04 5.18 6.27
C GLU A 233 -14.06 3.99 6.18
N VAL A 234 -12.76 4.24 6.25
CA VAL A 234 -11.70 3.22 6.27
C VAL A 234 -11.39 2.82 7.68
#